data_5d19a168bb0561c7f481f98d76dcb828
#
_entry.id   5d19a168bb0561c7f481f98d76dcb828
#
_cell.length_a   1.000
_cell.length_b   1.000
_cell.length_c   1.000
_cell.angle_alpha   90.00
_cell.angle_beta   90.00
_cell.angle_gamma   90.00
#
_symmetry.space_group_name_H-M   'P 1'
#
loop_
_entity.id
_entity.type
_entity.pdbx_description
1 polymer ?
#
loop_
_entity_poly.entity_id
_entity_poly.type
_entity_poly.pdbx_seq_one_letter_code
_entity_poly.pdbx_strand_id
1 'polypeptide(L)'
;MTEKPEKKHLQPPHPFVMIFAAMLCAALLTHLVPLGRYELKEVTYVVNGEQRTGTAVDPSSFRYSMDEKNQRVVYPAPVFGVSARGESGMMNFLFDGLNNSRQAAATAGLAAYMLVIGGSFGVLMRTGVADRVILRMVRRIGGSALFVPPAMFVLFSLAGAVFGFSEGAIPCAMLVIPLLIAMDFDAITGVLCTFAATQVGVACAWMGIGALESAQTIAGIPVLSGARLRMVLWAVLTALGAGYTAIYASRVYEDPHRSLTHAGDARFRGRFESLSARREPFTLGAKLVAAVVLLSLGWMVWGVMTLNYTLDEIASLFFVMALITGLLGAVFHLDGMRLRDIPRAFQSGASDLVGAVLVMGMAQGMVLLMGGINPTSPSVLNTLLHWAERAFSELPGLLAAWLMYVFQYGVNVVVPSEVGQAALTMPVMAPLADGLGISRQVAVLAFQLGGSLSHLLVPTSGCLIGVLSIARVEWGDWLRSQWKAIAIVFVLASAAVVAAACIGYT
;
A
#
# COMPACT_ATOMS: atom_id res chain seq x y z
N MET A 1 -23.51 -27.93 33.32
CA MET A 1 -23.27 -27.07 32.15
C MET A 1 -22.01 -27.58 31.49
N THR A 2 -22.15 -28.36 30.42
CA THR A 2 -21.00 -28.90 29.66
C THR A 2 -20.48 -27.78 28.76
N GLU A 3 -19.26 -27.31 29.03
CA GLU A 3 -18.52 -26.43 28.12
C GLU A 3 -18.43 -27.10 26.74
N LYS A 4 -19.02 -26.47 25.73
CA LYS A 4 -18.78 -26.85 24.34
C LYS A 4 -17.30 -26.66 24.06
N PRO A 5 -16.60 -27.66 23.45
CA PRO A 5 -15.21 -27.49 23.10
C PRO A 5 -15.08 -26.31 22.13
N GLU A 6 -14.26 -25.31 22.51
CA GLU A 6 -13.84 -24.23 21.62
C GLU A 6 -13.32 -24.87 20.33
N LYS A 7 -14.01 -24.59 19.21
CA LYS A 7 -13.47 -24.94 17.91
C LYS A 7 -12.12 -24.26 17.77
N LYS A 8 -11.03 -25.04 17.78
CA LYS A 8 -9.71 -24.56 17.39
C LYS A 8 -9.82 -24.01 15.97
N HIS A 9 -10.07 -22.71 15.88
CA HIS A 9 -9.98 -22.01 14.61
C HIS A 9 -8.50 -22.01 14.21
N LEU A 10 -8.18 -22.59 13.06
CA LEU A 10 -6.87 -22.47 12.45
C LEU A 10 -6.53 -20.98 12.35
N GLN A 11 -5.58 -20.54 13.16
CA GLN A 11 -5.04 -19.17 13.05
C GLN A 11 -4.22 -19.11 11.76
N PRO A 12 -4.45 -18.12 10.88
CA PRO A 12 -3.59 -17.93 9.72
C PRO A 12 -2.15 -17.71 10.17
N PRO A 13 -1.16 -18.24 9.41
CA PRO A 13 0.23 -18.10 9.77
C PRO A 13 0.67 -16.63 9.75
N HIS A 14 1.70 -16.31 10.54
CA HIS A 14 2.29 -14.97 10.58
C HIS A 14 2.73 -14.51 9.17
N PRO A 15 2.60 -13.21 8.78
CA PRO A 15 2.97 -12.70 7.46
C PRO A 15 4.38 -13.13 6.99
N PHE A 16 5.37 -13.16 7.88
CA PHE A 16 6.71 -13.62 7.54
C PHE A 16 6.75 -15.07 7.05
N VAL A 17 5.98 -15.95 7.66
CA VAL A 17 5.89 -17.36 7.25
C VAL A 17 5.25 -17.46 5.86
N MET A 18 4.21 -16.65 5.60
CA MET A 18 3.52 -16.64 4.31
C MET A 18 4.43 -16.11 3.19
N ILE A 19 5.16 -15.01 3.45
CA ILE A 19 6.09 -14.46 2.47
C ILE A 19 7.26 -15.40 2.24
N PHE A 20 7.75 -16.07 3.29
CA PHE A 20 8.77 -17.11 3.14
C PHE A 20 8.26 -18.29 2.29
N ALA A 21 7.02 -18.74 2.49
CA ALA A 21 6.39 -19.75 1.66
C ALA A 21 6.23 -19.28 0.20
N ALA A 22 5.83 -18.02 -0.01
CA ALA A 22 5.77 -17.42 -1.34
C ALA A 22 7.14 -17.33 -2.00
N MET A 23 8.20 -17.02 -1.24
CA MET A 23 9.58 -17.04 -1.71
C MET A 23 10.00 -18.45 -2.13
N LEU A 24 9.64 -19.50 -1.36
CA LEU A 24 9.91 -20.88 -1.76
C LEU A 24 9.18 -21.25 -3.06
N CYS A 25 7.93 -20.79 -3.25
CA CYS A 25 7.22 -20.96 -4.52
C CYS A 25 7.92 -20.21 -5.66
N ALA A 26 8.36 -18.98 -5.43
CA ALA A 26 9.14 -18.20 -6.41
C ALA A 26 10.45 -18.90 -6.76
N ALA A 27 11.18 -19.42 -5.77
CA ALA A 27 12.38 -20.22 -5.99
C ALA A 27 12.10 -21.49 -6.82
N LEU A 28 10.99 -22.20 -6.53
CA LEU A 28 10.57 -23.35 -7.33
C LEU A 28 10.28 -22.96 -8.79
N LEU A 29 9.65 -21.80 -9.02
CA LEU A 29 9.41 -21.29 -10.36
C LEU A 29 10.73 -21.05 -11.12
N THR A 30 11.80 -20.61 -10.46
CA THR A 30 13.11 -20.44 -11.12
C THR A 30 13.72 -21.75 -11.61
N HIS A 31 13.27 -22.93 -11.11
CA HIS A 31 13.70 -24.25 -11.60
C HIS A 31 12.88 -24.71 -12.79
N LEU A 32 11.67 -24.18 -12.98
CA LEU A 32 10.71 -24.66 -13.98
C LEU A 32 10.58 -23.72 -15.18
N VAL A 33 10.74 -22.40 -14.93
CA VAL A 33 10.48 -21.36 -15.92
C VAL A 33 11.80 -20.89 -16.52
N PRO A 34 11.99 -20.97 -17.85
CA PRO A 34 13.19 -20.46 -18.50
C PRO A 34 13.26 -18.95 -18.44
N LEU A 35 14.46 -18.40 -18.44
CA LEU A 35 14.68 -16.96 -18.46
C LEU A 35 14.31 -16.37 -19.82
N GLY A 36 13.61 -15.25 -19.81
CA GLY A 36 13.23 -14.50 -21.00
C GLY A 36 13.53 -13.02 -20.86
N ARG A 37 13.72 -12.35 -22.00
CA ARG A 37 13.95 -10.91 -22.08
C ARG A 37 13.26 -10.31 -23.28
N TYR A 38 13.02 -9.01 -23.22
CA TYR A 38 12.54 -8.19 -24.31
C TYR A 38 13.65 -7.24 -24.78
N GLU A 39 13.50 -6.69 -25.99
CA GLU A 39 14.32 -5.60 -26.48
C GLU A 39 13.54 -4.29 -26.39
N LEU A 40 14.25 -3.17 -26.36
CA LEU A 40 13.65 -1.84 -26.39
C LEU A 40 13.58 -1.35 -27.83
N LYS A 41 12.50 -0.63 -28.15
CA LYS A 41 12.37 0.14 -29.39
C LYS A 41 12.16 1.62 -29.08
N GLU A 42 12.63 2.48 -29.96
CA GLU A 42 12.30 3.89 -29.89
C GLU A 42 10.84 4.11 -30.28
N VAL A 43 10.14 4.85 -29.46
CA VAL A 43 8.74 5.26 -29.70
C VAL A 43 8.63 6.75 -29.53
N THR A 44 7.88 7.38 -30.43
CA THR A 44 7.52 8.79 -30.32
C THR A 44 6.12 8.87 -29.72
N TYR A 45 5.99 9.59 -28.62
CA TYR A 45 4.71 9.84 -27.95
C TYR A 45 4.50 11.34 -27.73
N VAL A 46 3.25 11.76 -27.65
CA VAL A 46 2.90 13.17 -27.47
C VAL A 46 2.52 13.38 -26.01
N VAL A 47 3.25 14.26 -25.31
CA VAL A 47 2.93 14.69 -23.93
C VAL A 47 2.65 16.19 -23.96
N ASN A 48 1.47 16.58 -23.54
CA ASN A 48 1.04 18.00 -23.50
C ASN A 48 1.19 18.74 -24.84
N GLY A 49 1.03 18.04 -25.97
CA GLY A 49 1.16 18.62 -27.32
C GLY A 49 2.60 18.64 -27.85
N GLU A 50 3.60 18.23 -27.08
CA GLU A 50 4.99 18.10 -27.51
C GLU A 50 5.29 16.64 -27.89
N GLN A 51 5.95 16.44 -29.04
CA GLN A 51 6.49 15.15 -29.42
C GLN A 51 7.74 14.87 -28.62
N ARG A 52 7.74 13.77 -27.88
CA ARG A 52 8.91 13.27 -27.15
C ARG A 52 9.28 11.88 -27.67
N THR A 53 10.57 11.66 -27.85
CA THR A 53 11.12 10.35 -28.16
C THR A 53 11.54 9.67 -26.86
N GLY A 54 11.16 8.41 -26.70
CA GLY A 54 11.55 7.59 -25.57
C GLY A 54 11.71 6.13 -25.99
N THR A 55 12.20 5.31 -25.08
CA THR A 55 12.33 3.87 -25.30
C THR A 55 11.17 3.13 -24.67
N ALA A 56 10.51 2.24 -25.40
CA ALA A 56 9.49 1.32 -24.90
C ALA A 56 9.91 -0.13 -25.17
N VAL A 57 9.35 -1.05 -24.42
CA VAL A 57 9.53 -2.49 -24.68
C VAL A 57 8.85 -2.85 -25.98
N ASP A 58 9.53 -3.63 -26.81
CA ASP A 58 8.90 -4.26 -27.97
C ASP A 58 8.34 -5.65 -27.57
N PRO A 59 7.01 -5.82 -27.45
CA PRO A 59 6.43 -7.12 -27.07
C PRO A 59 6.77 -8.24 -28.06
N SER A 60 6.93 -7.91 -29.33
CA SER A 60 7.27 -8.88 -30.39
C SER A 60 8.71 -9.37 -30.34
N SER A 61 9.57 -8.69 -29.58
CA SER A 61 11.01 -9.00 -29.45
C SER A 61 11.32 -10.07 -28.41
N PHE A 62 10.31 -10.64 -27.75
CA PHE A 62 10.55 -11.61 -26.68
C PHE A 62 11.43 -12.76 -27.15
N ARG A 63 12.50 -13.03 -26.37
CA ARG A 63 13.42 -14.14 -26.61
C ARG A 63 13.76 -14.86 -25.32
N TYR A 64 13.75 -16.19 -25.38
CA TYR A 64 14.34 -16.98 -24.31
C TYR A 64 15.86 -16.83 -24.32
N SER A 65 16.46 -16.80 -23.16
CA SER A 65 17.90 -16.93 -23.02
C SER A 65 18.30 -18.36 -23.42
N MET A 66 19.30 -18.48 -24.29
CA MET A 66 19.82 -19.76 -24.79
C MET A 66 21.23 -20.00 -24.27
N ASP A 67 21.57 -21.25 -23.97
CA ASP A 67 22.90 -21.69 -23.64
C ASP A 67 23.74 -21.96 -24.93
N GLU A 68 25.00 -22.35 -24.77
CA GLU A 68 25.88 -22.69 -25.87
C GLU A 68 25.38 -23.88 -26.73
N LYS A 69 24.49 -24.69 -26.17
CA LYS A 69 23.85 -25.85 -26.83
C LYS A 69 22.50 -25.53 -27.44
N ASN A 70 22.15 -24.25 -27.51
CA ASN A 70 20.85 -23.76 -27.99
C ASN A 70 19.63 -24.31 -27.19
N GLN A 71 19.81 -24.56 -25.88
CA GLN A 71 18.75 -24.94 -24.97
C GLN A 71 18.32 -23.72 -24.18
N ARG A 72 17.03 -23.67 -23.80
CA ARG A 72 16.49 -22.58 -22.97
C ARG A 72 17.15 -22.61 -21.58
N VAL A 73 17.71 -21.46 -21.20
CA VAL A 73 18.38 -21.33 -19.90
C VAL A 73 17.34 -21.30 -18.81
N VAL A 74 17.42 -22.26 -17.90
CA VAL A 74 16.75 -22.24 -16.60
C VAL A 74 17.82 -21.95 -15.56
N TYR A 75 17.62 -20.94 -14.74
CA TYR A 75 18.58 -20.56 -13.72
C TYR A 75 17.98 -20.78 -12.33
N PRO A 76 18.18 -21.98 -11.74
CA PRO A 76 17.70 -22.29 -10.40
C PRO A 76 18.27 -21.30 -9.37
N ALA A 77 17.41 -20.71 -8.56
CA ALA A 77 17.86 -19.83 -7.50
C ALA A 77 18.78 -20.59 -6.53
N PRO A 78 20.03 -20.14 -6.33
CA PRO A 78 20.93 -20.78 -5.39
C PRO A 78 20.40 -20.63 -3.95
N VAL A 79 20.77 -21.56 -3.06
CA VAL A 79 20.42 -21.44 -1.63
C VAL A 79 21.09 -20.17 -1.06
N PHE A 80 22.36 -19.94 -1.40
CA PHE A 80 23.09 -18.72 -1.05
C PHE A 80 23.59 -18.08 -2.34
N GLY A 81 23.21 -16.83 -2.57
CA GLY A 81 23.71 -16.01 -3.67
C GLY A 81 25.06 -15.36 -3.34
N VAL A 82 25.84 -15.10 -4.36
CA VAL A 82 27.11 -14.39 -4.25
C VAL A 82 26.98 -13.03 -4.93
N SER A 83 26.87 -11.95 -4.14
CA SER A 83 26.66 -10.59 -4.63
C SER A 83 27.73 -10.12 -5.63
N ALA A 84 28.99 -10.59 -5.50
CA ALA A 84 30.05 -10.30 -6.44
C ALA A 84 29.78 -10.87 -7.86
N ARG A 85 28.91 -11.87 -7.98
CA ARG A 85 28.46 -12.45 -9.25
C ARG A 85 27.11 -11.90 -9.71
N GLY A 86 26.50 -10.99 -8.94
CA GLY A 86 25.16 -10.49 -9.19
C GLY A 86 24.04 -11.50 -8.90
N GLU A 87 24.31 -12.52 -8.10
CA GLU A 87 23.39 -13.61 -7.79
C GLU A 87 22.64 -13.31 -6.49
N SER A 88 21.31 -13.37 -6.53
CA SER A 88 20.46 -13.38 -5.33
C SER A 88 20.10 -14.82 -4.96
N GLY A 89 20.29 -15.19 -3.70
CA GLY A 89 19.99 -16.53 -3.19
C GLY A 89 18.76 -16.57 -2.29
N MET A 90 18.20 -17.78 -2.10
CA MET A 90 17.02 -17.97 -1.25
C MET A 90 17.22 -17.48 0.18
N MET A 91 18.42 -17.62 0.75
CA MET A 91 18.71 -17.18 2.12
C MET A 91 19.20 -15.74 2.19
N ASN A 92 19.57 -15.13 1.06
CA ASN A 92 19.98 -13.72 0.99
C ASN A 92 18.81 -12.79 0.72
N PHE A 93 17.63 -13.31 0.34
CA PHE A 93 16.54 -12.54 -0.24
C PHE A 93 16.11 -11.32 0.62
N LEU A 94 16.07 -11.45 1.94
CA LEU A 94 15.74 -10.33 2.82
C LEU A 94 16.82 -9.23 2.74
N PHE A 95 18.09 -9.61 2.82
CA PHE A 95 19.19 -8.66 2.74
C PHE A 95 19.28 -8.00 1.37
N ASP A 96 19.19 -8.81 0.31
CA ASP A 96 19.24 -8.33 -1.07
C ASP A 96 18.07 -7.39 -1.37
N GLY A 97 16.88 -7.70 -0.87
CA GLY A 97 15.69 -6.86 -1.03
C GLY A 97 15.79 -5.50 -0.36
N LEU A 98 16.56 -5.37 0.72
CA LEU A 98 16.81 -4.10 1.39
C LEU A 98 18.02 -3.34 0.82
N ASN A 99 19.00 -4.02 0.21
CA ASN A 99 20.31 -3.44 -0.10
C ASN A 99 20.69 -3.43 -1.59
N ASN A 100 19.95 -4.09 -2.50
CA ASN A 100 20.34 -4.16 -3.90
C ASN A 100 20.19 -2.81 -4.63
N SER A 101 21.32 -2.21 -5.03
CA SER A 101 21.47 -0.81 -5.42
C SER A 101 20.69 -0.33 -6.65
N ARG A 102 20.21 -1.21 -7.53
CA ARG A 102 19.54 -0.81 -8.79
C ARG A 102 18.00 -0.83 -8.71
N GLN A 103 17.42 -1.71 -7.91
CA GLN A 103 15.97 -1.81 -7.71
C GLN A 103 15.54 -1.56 -6.25
N ALA A 104 16.46 -1.65 -5.31
CA ALA A 104 16.22 -1.45 -3.89
C ALA A 104 16.26 0.03 -3.46
N ALA A 105 16.66 0.96 -4.31
CA ALA A 105 16.62 2.39 -3.94
C ALA A 105 15.21 2.82 -3.53
N ALA A 106 14.18 2.38 -4.25
CA ALA A 106 12.79 2.64 -3.89
C ALA A 106 12.38 1.94 -2.59
N THR A 107 12.79 0.68 -2.38
CA THR A 107 12.48 -0.08 -1.17
C THR A 107 13.21 0.46 0.04
N ALA A 108 14.50 0.80 -0.11
CA ALA A 108 15.29 1.43 0.96
C ALA A 108 14.74 2.83 1.32
N GLY A 109 14.33 3.62 0.33
CA GLY A 109 13.67 4.91 0.53
C GLY A 109 12.37 4.76 1.32
N LEU A 110 11.52 3.82 0.95
CA LEU A 110 10.27 3.55 1.64
C LEU A 110 10.50 2.99 3.06
N ALA A 111 11.52 2.14 3.25
CA ALA A 111 11.93 1.67 4.59
C ALA A 111 12.38 2.83 5.47
N ALA A 112 13.24 3.72 4.95
CA ALA A 112 13.68 4.91 5.65
C ALA A 112 12.49 5.84 5.98
N TYR A 113 11.59 6.07 5.02
CA TYR A 113 10.34 6.81 5.22
C TYR A 113 9.53 6.24 6.40
N MET A 114 9.27 4.93 6.42
CA MET A 114 8.52 4.29 7.51
C MET A 114 9.19 4.50 8.87
N LEU A 115 10.51 4.28 8.97
CA LEU A 115 11.23 4.43 10.23
C LEU A 115 11.23 5.87 10.73
N VAL A 116 11.41 6.84 9.83
CA VAL A 116 11.38 8.27 10.19
C VAL A 116 9.97 8.70 10.62
N ILE A 117 8.94 8.29 9.90
CA ILE A 117 7.53 8.57 10.27
C ILE A 117 7.21 7.95 11.63
N GLY A 118 7.50 6.64 11.80
CA GLY A 118 7.27 5.96 13.06
C GLY A 118 7.95 6.66 14.23
N GLY A 119 9.23 6.98 14.08
CA GLY A 119 10.00 7.71 15.07
C GLY A 119 9.42 9.09 15.38
N SER A 120 9.03 9.83 14.34
CA SER A 120 8.46 11.18 14.47
C SER A 120 7.15 11.16 15.28
N PHE A 121 6.27 10.23 14.96
CA PHE A 121 5.03 10.04 15.73
C PHE A 121 5.29 9.49 17.13
N GLY A 122 6.32 8.66 17.33
CA GLY A 122 6.76 8.24 18.66
C GLY A 122 7.10 9.43 19.56
N VAL A 123 7.82 10.43 19.04
CA VAL A 123 8.10 11.67 19.77
C VAL A 123 6.81 12.46 20.05
N LEU A 124 5.95 12.63 19.05
CA LEU A 124 4.66 13.32 19.21
C LEU A 124 3.81 12.65 20.30
N MET A 125 3.66 11.34 20.25
CA MET A 125 2.87 10.57 21.23
C MET A 125 3.45 10.68 22.63
N ARG A 126 4.78 10.79 22.78
CA ARG A 126 5.45 10.97 24.07
C ARG A 126 5.13 12.32 24.72
N THR A 127 4.78 13.35 23.95
CA THR A 127 4.33 14.65 24.51
C THR A 127 2.96 14.56 25.20
N GLY A 128 2.17 13.53 24.95
CA GLY A 128 0.79 13.36 25.42
C GLY A 128 -0.20 14.34 24.79
N VAL A 129 0.24 15.17 23.81
CA VAL A 129 -0.62 16.18 23.18
C VAL A 129 -1.62 15.54 22.23
N ALA A 130 -1.21 14.52 21.48
CA ALA A 130 -2.11 13.79 20.58
C ALA A 130 -3.30 13.23 21.35
N ASP A 131 -3.08 12.58 22.49
CA ASP A 131 -4.14 12.03 23.35
C ASP A 131 -5.09 13.11 23.88
N ARG A 132 -4.54 14.27 24.28
CA ARG A 132 -5.36 15.42 24.75
C ARG A 132 -6.22 16.01 23.65
N VAL A 133 -5.69 16.08 22.42
CA VAL A 133 -6.46 16.52 21.24
C VAL A 133 -7.56 15.52 20.94
N ILE A 134 -7.23 14.21 20.91
CA ILE A 134 -8.19 13.12 20.71
C ILE A 134 -9.33 13.20 21.72
N LEU A 135 -9.06 13.25 23.03
CA LEU A 135 -10.09 13.35 24.08
C LEU A 135 -10.96 14.59 23.94
N ARG A 136 -10.40 15.71 23.48
CA ARG A 136 -11.16 16.94 23.24
C ARG A 136 -12.08 16.82 22.03
N MET A 137 -11.60 16.19 20.95
CA MET A 137 -12.41 15.89 19.77
C MET A 137 -13.58 14.96 20.12
N VAL A 138 -13.32 13.88 20.84
CA VAL A 138 -14.36 12.94 21.31
C VAL A 138 -15.44 13.65 22.11
N ARG A 139 -15.05 14.52 23.07
CA ARG A 139 -16.01 15.30 23.86
C ARG A 139 -16.85 16.31 23.03
N ARG A 140 -16.28 16.82 21.92
CA ARG A 140 -16.99 17.76 21.04
C ARG A 140 -17.97 17.06 20.10
N ILE A 141 -17.62 15.87 19.60
CA ILE A 141 -18.42 15.09 18.66
C ILE A 141 -19.69 14.56 19.34
N GLY A 142 -19.60 14.13 20.60
CA GLY A 142 -20.76 13.71 21.42
C GLY A 142 -21.61 12.63 20.72
N GLY A 143 -22.93 12.86 20.64
CA GLY A 143 -23.89 11.91 20.08
C GLY A 143 -23.77 11.64 18.56
N SER A 144 -22.87 12.33 17.85
CA SER A 144 -22.67 12.16 16.40
C SER A 144 -21.50 11.19 16.07
N ALA A 145 -21.06 10.37 17.03
CA ALA A 145 -19.90 9.49 16.86
C ALA A 145 -20.02 8.56 15.65
N LEU A 146 -21.21 8.00 15.38
CA LEU A 146 -21.43 7.06 14.26
C LEU A 146 -21.23 7.67 12.86
N PHE A 147 -21.24 9.00 12.71
CA PHE A 147 -20.93 9.66 11.44
C PHE A 147 -19.43 9.78 11.15
N VAL A 148 -18.60 9.64 12.18
CA VAL A 148 -17.15 9.85 12.04
C VAL A 148 -16.49 8.79 11.15
N PRO A 149 -16.69 7.47 11.35
CA PRO A 149 -16.06 6.46 10.50
C PRO A 149 -16.40 6.61 9.01
N PRO A 150 -17.68 6.71 8.56
CA PRO A 150 -17.95 6.86 7.13
C PRO A 150 -17.44 8.19 6.56
N ALA A 151 -17.48 9.29 7.32
CA ALA A 151 -16.94 10.57 6.88
C ALA A 151 -15.41 10.50 6.70
N MET A 152 -14.70 9.84 7.61
CA MET A 152 -13.27 9.60 7.48
C MET A 152 -12.96 8.70 6.29
N PHE A 153 -13.76 7.66 6.05
CA PHE A 153 -13.60 6.80 4.87
C PHE A 153 -13.66 7.63 3.58
N VAL A 154 -14.66 8.51 3.43
CA VAL A 154 -14.78 9.39 2.26
C VAL A 154 -13.57 10.32 2.14
N LEU A 155 -13.13 10.92 3.25
CA LEU A 155 -11.98 11.84 3.27
C LEU A 155 -10.69 11.14 2.81
N PHE A 156 -10.38 9.96 3.37
CA PHE A 156 -9.17 9.23 3.01
C PHE A 156 -9.25 8.59 1.62
N SER A 157 -10.42 8.18 1.19
CA SER A 157 -10.64 7.74 -0.18
C SER A 157 -10.44 8.88 -1.18
N LEU A 158 -10.92 10.09 -0.86
CA LEU A 158 -10.65 11.27 -1.69
C LEU A 158 -9.16 11.60 -1.73
N ALA A 159 -8.49 11.55 -0.59
CA ALA A 159 -7.04 11.76 -0.53
C ALA A 159 -6.29 10.74 -1.40
N GLY A 160 -6.63 9.45 -1.34
CA GLY A 160 -6.07 8.41 -2.20
C GLY A 160 -6.30 8.68 -3.69
N ALA A 161 -7.50 9.13 -4.05
CA ALA A 161 -7.87 9.41 -5.44
C ALA A 161 -7.15 10.65 -6.02
N VAL A 162 -6.84 11.63 -5.18
CA VAL A 162 -6.18 12.88 -5.57
C VAL A 162 -4.66 12.75 -5.54
N PHE A 163 -4.11 12.23 -4.42
CA PHE A 163 -2.65 12.13 -4.26
C PHE A 163 -2.07 10.87 -4.90
N GLY A 164 -2.83 9.79 -4.97
CA GLY A 164 -2.45 8.57 -5.70
C GLY A 164 -1.35 7.74 -5.05
N PHE A 165 -1.12 7.86 -3.73
CA PHE A 165 -0.15 7.02 -3.02
C PHE A 165 -0.71 6.44 -1.72
N SER A 166 -0.39 5.18 -1.51
CA SER A 166 -0.90 4.36 -0.40
C SER A 166 -0.20 4.64 0.94
N GLU A 167 1.06 5.02 0.88
CA GLU A 167 1.96 5.20 2.02
C GLU A 167 1.52 6.34 2.94
N GLY A 168 0.77 7.30 2.41
CA GLY A 168 0.16 8.39 3.18
C GLY A 168 -0.84 7.92 4.25
N ALA A 169 -1.35 6.70 4.14
CA ALA A 169 -2.21 6.11 5.18
C ALA A 169 -1.48 5.86 6.50
N ILE A 170 -0.17 5.57 6.46
CA ILE A 170 0.63 5.20 7.64
C ILE A 170 0.65 6.30 8.71
N PRO A 171 1.10 7.54 8.41
CA PRO A 171 1.12 8.62 9.40
C PRO A 171 -0.30 8.96 9.91
N CYS A 172 -1.29 8.90 9.03
CA CYS A 172 -2.67 9.16 9.41
C CYS A 172 -3.23 8.08 10.34
N ALA A 173 -2.93 6.81 10.10
CA ALA A 173 -3.34 5.70 10.95
C ALA A 173 -2.87 5.86 12.40
N MET A 174 -1.67 6.41 12.62
CA MET A 174 -1.12 6.67 13.95
C MET A 174 -1.96 7.63 14.79
N LEU A 175 -2.75 8.51 14.16
CA LEU A 175 -3.66 9.44 14.84
C LEU A 175 -5.10 8.94 14.84
N VAL A 176 -5.56 8.39 13.72
CA VAL A 176 -6.97 8.03 13.51
C VAL A 176 -7.36 6.77 14.26
N ILE A 177 -6.49 5.75 14.29
CA ILE A 177 -6.79 4.50 14.99
C ILE A 177 -7.00 4.75 16.50
N PRO A 178 -6.09 5.42 17.23
CA PRO A 178 -6.33 5.76 18.63
C PRO A 178 -7.58 6.66 18.83
N LEU A 179 -7.84 7.59 17.91
CA LEU A 179 -9.05 8.44 17.97
C LEU A 179 -10.32 7.59 17.94
N LEU A 180 -10.43 6.66 16.99
CA LEU A 180 -11.63 5.84 16.84
C LEU A 180 -11.78 4.86 18.01
N ILE A 181 -10.71 4.30 18.55
CA ILE A 181 -10.76 3.48 19.77
C ILE A 181 -11.21 4.31 20.97
N ALA A 182 -10.78 5.58 21.09
CA ALA A 182 -11.23 6.49 22.14
C ALA A 182 -12.72 6.90 21.99
N MET A 183 -13.32 6.67 20.81
CA MET A 183 -14.74 6.87 20.51
C MET A 183 -15.55 5.57 20.60
N ASP A 184 -15.03 4.54 21.28
CA ASP A 184 -15.64 3.22 21.48
C ASP A 184 -15.79 2.36 20.20
N PHE A 185 -15.05 2.69 19.14
CA PHE A 185 -14.86 1.80 17.99
C PHE A 185 -13.68 0.86 18.22
N ASP A 186 -13.35 0.05 17.22
CA ASP A 186 -12.22 -0.89 17.26
C ASP A 186 -11.07 -0.51 16.31
N ALA A 187 -9.93 -1.17 16.44
CA ALA A 187 -8.78 -0.95 15.60
C ALA A 187 -9.07 -1.27 14.12
N ILE A 188 -9.93 -2.27 13.83
CA ILE A 188 -10.32 -2.62 12.45
C ILE A 188 -11.08 -1.47 11.79
N THR A 189 -11.99 -0.81 12.52
CA THR A 189 -12.66 0.42 12.02
C THR A 189 -11.62 1.48 11.66
N GLY A 190 -10.56 1.63 12.47
CA GLY A 190 -9.45 2.54 12.17
C GLY A 190 -8.70 2.19 10.90
N VAL A 191 -8.41 0.91 10.66
CA VAL A 191 -7.77 0.41 9.43
C VAL A 191 -8.68 0.61 8.21
N LEU A 192 -9.99 0.37 8.36
CA LEU A 192 -10.97 0.62 7.29
C LEU A 192 -11.00 2.10 6.89
N CYS A 193 -11.08 3.00 7.88
CA CYS A 193 -11.18 4.44 7.64
C CYS A 193 -9.90 5.04 7.04
N THR A 194 -8.73 4.49 7.32
CA THR A 194 -7.45 5.01 6.85
C THR A 194 -6.96 4.22 5.63
N PHE A 195 -6.47 3.02 5.84
CA PHE A 195 -5.80 2.23 4.80
C PHE A 195 -6.77 1.75 3.72
N ALA A 196 -7.87 1.07 4.09
CA ALA A 196 -8.79 0.54 3.07
C ALA A 196 -9.45 1.66 2.26
N ALA A 197 -9.80 2.77 2.91
CA ALA A 197 -10.34 3.95 2.25
C ALA A 197 -9.33 4.54 1.24
N THR A 198 -8.06 4.70 1.65
CA THR A 198 -6.99 5.19 0.77
C THR A 198 -6.80 4.26 -0.42
N GLN A 199 -6.79 2.92 -0.22
CA GLN A 199 -6.65 1.94 -1.31
C GLN A 199 -7.80 2.01 -2.31
N VAL A 200 -9.05 2.19 -1.84
CA VAL A 200 -10.20 2.41 -2.73
C VAL A 200 -10.01 3.69 -3.55
N GLY A 201 -9.49 4.75 -2.91
CA GLY A 201 -9.16 6.00 -3.60
C GLY A 201 -8.10 5.82 -4.68
N VAL A 202 -6.96 5.22 -4.32
CA VAL A 202 -5.83 4.96 -5.25
C VAL A 202 -6.27 4.07 -6.41
N ALA A 203 -7.07 3.04 -6.15
CA ALA A 203 -7.61 2.15 -7.17
C ALA A 203 -8.46 2.88 -8.23
N CYS A 204 -9.06 4.01 -7.88
CA CYS A 204 -9.87 4.84 -8.76
C CYS A 204 -9.25 6.23 -8.97
N ALA A 205 -7.95 6.42 -8.71
CA ALA A 205 -7.32 7.73 -8.82
C ALA A 205 -7.48 8.33 -10.23
N TRP A 206 -7.84 9.60 -10.27
CA TRP A 206 -7.99 10.37 -11.53
C TRP A 206 -6.99 11.52 -11.63
N MET A 207 -6.33 11.91 -10.52
CA MET A 207 -5.26 12.91 -10.46
C MET A 207 -3.96 12.30 -9.94
N GLY A 208 -3.89 10.96 -9.80
CA GLY A 208 -2.81 10.27 -9.11
C GLY A 208 -1.44 10.50 -9.75
N ILE A 209 -0.56 11.10 -8.98
CA ILE A 209 0.87 11.21 -9.28
C ILE A 209 1.51 9.87 -8.88
N GLY A 210 2.29 9.28 -9.78
CA GLY A 210 3.01 8.03 -9.50
C GLY A 210 2.52 6.83 -10.32
N ALA A 211 1.77 5.90 -9.75
CA ALA A 211 1.43 4.64 -10.43
C ALA A 211 0.55 4.83 -11.66
N LEU A 212 -0.50 5.66 -11.57
CA LEU A 212 -1.38 5.95 -12.71
C LEU A 212 -0.63 6.69 -13.82
N GLU A 213 0.12 7.74 -13.48
CA GLU A 213 0.93 8.50 -14.43
C GLU A 213 1.96 7.61 -15.12
N SER A 214 2.65 6.77 -14.34
CA SER A 214 3.61 5.80 -14.88
C SER A 214 2.94 4.82 -15.84
N ALA A 215 1.79 4.26 -15.46
CA ALA A 215 1.07 3.30 -16.30
C ALA A 215 0.56 3.94 -17.61
N GLN A 216 0.02 5.16 -17.54
CA GLN A 216 -0.46 5.89 -18.72
C GLN A 216 0.70 6.30 -19.65
N THR A 217 1.81 6.78 -19.08
CA THR A 217 3.01 7.12 -19.85
C THR A 217 3.57 5.91 -20.58
N ILE A 218 3.71 4.77 -19.88
CA ILE A 218 4.18 3.52 -20.46
C ILE A 218 3.20 2.99 -21.51
N ALA A 219 1.90 3.13 -21.28
CA ALA A 219 0.87 2.76 -22.24
C ALA A 219 0.81 3.71 -23.46
N GLY A 220 1.54 4.83 -23.45
CA GLY A 220 1.54 5.80 -24.54
C GLY A 220 0.21 6.52 -24.72
N ILE A 221 -0.52 6.75 -23.62
CA ILE A 221 -1.78 7.50 -23.61
C ILE A 221 -1.61 8.77 -22.78
N PRO A 222 -2.42 9.83 -23.05
CA PRO A 222 -2.29 11.09 -22.33
C PRO A 222 -2.45 10.89 -20.80
N VAL A 223 -1.57 11.51 -20.06
CA VAL A 223 -1.65 11.50 -18.59
C VAL A 223 -2.95 12.14 -18.15
N LEU A 224 -3.58 11.59 -17.10
CA LEU A 224 -4.89 11.96 -16.56
C LEU A 224 -6.07 11.74 -17.53
N SER A 225 -5.86 11.13 -18.70
CA SER A 225 -6.96 10.76 -19.60
C SER A 225 -7.88 9.71 -18.95
N GLY A 226 -9.15 9.65 -19.39
CA GLY A 226 -10.13 8.71 -18.84
C GLY A 226 -10.60 9.04 -17.40
N ALA A 227 -10.35 10.24 -16.88
CA ALA A 227 -10.70 10.63 -15.51
C ALA A 227 -12.19 10.49 -15.19
N ARG A 228 -13.09 10.75 -16.15
CA ARG A 228 -14.55 10.73 -15.91
C ARG A 228 -15.05 9.38 -15.38
N LEU A 229 -14.65 8.28 -16.01
CA LEU A 229 -15.07 6.95 -15.56
C LEU A 229 -14.47 6.62 -14.20
N ARG A 230 -13.20 6.99 -13.97
CA ARG A 230 -12.53 6.79 -12.68
C ARG A 230 -13.22 7.56 -11.55
N MET A 231 -13.68 8.81 -11.80
CA MET A 231 -14.46 9.57 -10.82
C MET A 231 -15.79 8.88 -10.48
N VAL A 232 -16.50 8.33 -11.48
CA VAL A 232 -17.74 7.58 -11.25
C VAL A 232 -17.47 6.32 -10.45
N LEU A 233 -16.44 5.54 -10.81
CA LEU A 233 -16.04 4.35 -10.07
C LEU A 233 -15.62 4.69 -8.63
N TRP A 234 -14.86 5.77 -8.46
CA TRP A 234 -14.51 6.27 -7.14
C TRP A 234 -15.74 6.58 -6.30
N ALA A 235 -16.69 7.32 -6.85
CA ALA A 235 -17.91 7.68 -6.11
C ALA A 235 -18.70 6.44 -5.69
N VAL A 236 -18.84 5.45 -6.59
CA VAL A 236 -19.56 4.20 -6.32
C VAL A 236 -18.83 3.36 -5.27
N LEU A 237 -17.53 3.09 -5.47
CA LEU A 237 -16.75 2.25 -4.53
C LEU A 237 -16.58 2.93 -3.17
N THR A 238 -16.41 4.27 -3.15
CA THR A 238 -16.33 5.04 -1.90
C THR A 238 -17.67 5.03 -1.15
N ALA A 239 -18.79 5.21 -1.85
CA ALA A 239 -20.12 5.15 -1.21
C ALA A 239 -20.40 3.75 -0.61
N LEU A 240 -20.06 2.69 -1.32
CA LEU A 240 -20.18 1.32 -0.85
C LEU A 240 -19.24 1.04 0.33
N GLY A 241 -17.98 1.47 0.24
CA GLY A 241 -16.99 1.31 1.30
C GLY A 241 -17.35 2.10 2.56
N ALA A 242 -17.81 3.34 2.41
CA ALA A 242 -18.29 4.16 3.53
C ALA A 242 -19.54 3.56 4.18
N GLY A 243 -20.49 3.07 3.36
CA GLY A 243 -21.68 2.38 3.84
C GLY A 243 -21.35 1.09 4.59
N TYR A 244 -20.44 0.28 4.06
CA TYR A 244 -19.94 -0.90 4.75
C TYR A 244 -19.27 -0.55 6.07
N THR A 245 -18.39 0.46 6.07
CA THR A 245 -17.71 0.94 7.29
C THR A 245 -18.70 1.46 8.32
N ALA A 246 -19.75 2.18 7.91
CA ALA A 246 -20.82 2.63 8.80
C ALA A 246 -21.55 1.45 9.46
N ILE A 247 -21.92 0.42 8.68
CA ILE A 247 -22.58 -0.78 9.18
C ILE A 247 -21.67 -1.58 10.12
N TYR A 248 -20.38 -1.71 9.77
CA TYR A 248 -19.41 -2.41 10.62
C TYR A 248 -19.20 -1.66 11.94
N ALA A 249 -18.93 -0.36 11.85
CA ALA A 249 -18.68 0.50 13.01
C ALA A 249 -19.91 0.56 13.96
N SER A 250 -21.13 0.65 13.44
CA SER A 250 -22.33 0.64 14.27
C SER A 250 -22.49 -0.67 15.05
N ARG A 251 -22.21 -1.81 14.41
CA ARG A 251 -22.28 -3.13 15.08
C ARG A 251 -21.24 -3.27 16.21
N VAL A 252 -20.04 -2.74 16.01
CA VAL A 252 -18.99 -2.74 17.03
C VAL A 252 -19.31 -1.76 18.15
N TYR A 253 -19.88 -0.60 17.81
CA TYR A 253 -20.28 0.40 18.79
C TYR A 253 -21.40 -0.09 19.72
N GLU A 254 -22.40 -0.81 19.15
CA GLU A 254 -23.50 -1.42 19.91
C GLU A 254 -23.05 -2.61 20.77
N ASP A 255 -22.11 -3.42 20.27
CA ASP A 255 -21.59 -4.59 20.96
C ASP A 255 -20.09 -4.77 20.68
N PRO A 256 -19.23 -4.20 21.54
CA PRO A 256 -17.78 -4.27 21.38
C PRO A 256 -17.19 -5.70 21.34
N HIS A 257 -17.90 -6.69 21.91
CA HIS A 257 -17.47 -8.08 21.90
C HIS A 257 -17.56 -8.76 20.51
N ARG A 258 -18.25 -8.14 19.56
CA ARG A 258 -18.26 -8.59 18.16
C ARG A 258 -16.96 -8.31 17.42
N SER A 259 -16.15 -7.38 17.93
CA SER A 259 -14.85 -7.09 17.36
C SER A 259 -13.84 -8.18 17.68
N LEU A 260 -13.09 -8.66 16.66
CA LEU A 260 -12.00 -9.61 16.84
C LEU A 260 -10.80 -8.95 17.57
N THR A 261 -10.70 -7.62 17.56
CA THR A 261 -9.60 -6.88 18.18
C THR A 261 -9.93 -6.35 19.56
N HIS A 262 -11.14 -6.63 20.10
CA HIS A 262 -11.61 -6.08 21.37
C HIS A 262 -10.61 -6.26 22.51
N ALA A 263 -9.99 -7.43 22.65
CA ALA A 263 -8.98 -7.70 23.67
C ALA A 263 -7.66 -6.92 23.44
N GLY A 264 -7.23 -6.80 22.18
CA GLY A 264 -6.04 -6.04 21.78
C GLY A 264 -6.19 -4.53 22.01
N ASP A 265 -7.40 -4.00 21.80
CA ASP A 265 -7.75 -2.59 21.95
C ASP A 265 -7.84 -2.15 23.42
N ALA A 266 -7.92 -3.08 24.36
CA ALA A 266 -8.03 -2.79 25.80
C ALA A 266 -6.88 -1.88 26.30
N ARG A 267 -5.69 -2.02 25.73
CA ARG A 267 -4.52 -1.18 26.09
C ARG A 267 -4.73 0.27 25.69
N PHE A 268 -5.29 0.54 24.51
CA PHE A 268 -5.61 1.89 24.07
C PHE A 268 -6.73 2.46 24.92
N ARG A 269 -7.81 1.70 25.16
CA ARG A 269 -8.93 2.12 26.04
C ARG A 269 -8.45 2.47 27.43
N GLY A 270 -7.70 1.60 28.11
CA GLY A 270 -7.16 1.85 29.45
C GLY A 270 -6.26 3.08 29.53
N ARG A 271 -5.52 3.40 28.44
CA ARG A 271 -4.74 4.65 28.34
C ARG A 271 -5.68 5.87 28.35
N PHE A 272 -6.72 5.88 27.53
CA PHE A 272 -7.67 7.00 27.43
C PHE A 272 -8.51 7.17 28.68
N GLU A 273 -8.94 6.08 29.33
CA GLU A 273 -9.65 6.11 30.63
C GLU A 273 -8.78 6.79 31.69
N SER A 274 -7.51 6.37 31.81
CA SER A 274 -6.58 6.95 32.77
C SER A 274 -6.32 8.45 32.56
N LEU A 275 -6.24 8.88 31.28
CA LEU A 275 -6.05 10.28 30.90
C LEU A 275 -7.31 11.11 31.08
N SER A 276 -8.49 10.54 30.81
CA SER A 276 -9.77 11.22 31.00
C SER A 276 -10.05 11.51 32.48
N ALA A 277 -9.61 10.62 33.37
CA ALA A 277 -9.72 10.80 34.82
C ALA A 277 -8.85 11.95 35.34
N ARG A 278 -7.68 12.22 34.73
CA ARG A 278 -6.75 13.28 35.16
C ARG A 278 -7.18 14.71 34.85
N ARG A 279 -8.12 14.92 33.92
CA ARG A 279 -8.62 16.25 33.46
C ARG A 279 -7.50 17.28 33.24
N GLU A 280 -6.38 16.90 32.65
CA GLU A 280 -5.25 17.79 32.48
C GLU A 280 -5.60 19.01 31.59
N PRO A 281 -5.19 20.22 31.98
CA PRO A 281 -5.48 21.42 31.20
C PRO A 281 -4.69 21.40 29.89
N PHE A 282 -5.25 22.01 28.85
CA PHE A 282 -4.59 22.19 27.56
C PHE A 282 -3.68 23.41 27.65
N THR A 283 -2.46 23.20 28.13
CA THR A 283 -1.46 24.24 28.38
C THR A 283 -1.00 24.96 27.12
N LEU A 284 -0.31 26.08 27.27
CA LEU A 284 0.29 26.80 26.13
C LEU A 284 1.22 25.88 25.32
N GLY A 285 2.09 25.11 25.99
CA GLY A 285 2.96 24.15 25.32
C GLY A 285 2.18 23.10 24.50
N ALA A 286 1.06 22.58 25.02
CA ALA A 286 0.22 21.66 24.28
C ALA A 286 -0.46 22.32 23.05
N LYS A 287 -0.84 23.60 23.15
CA LYS A 287 -1.37 24.38 22.01
C LYS A 287 -0.31 24.56 20.90
N LEU A 288 0.91 24.90 21.31
CA LEU A 288 2.03 25.08 20.36
C LEU A 288 2.38 23.77 19.65
N VAL A 289 2.48 22.65 20.37
CA VAL A 289 2.70 21.33 19.76
C VAL A 289 1.58 20.96 18.79
N ALA A 290 0.32 21.16 19.16
CA ALA A 290 -0.82 20.92 18.27
C ALA A 290 -0.79 21.82 17.03
N ALA A 291 -0.42 23.08 17.18
CA ALA A 291 -0.25 24.00 16.06
C ALA A 291 0.87 23.57 15.11
N VAL A 292 2.02 23.13 15.63
CA VAL A 292 3.13 22.60 14.81
C VAL A 292 2.67 21.38 14.02
N VAL A 293 1.94 20.45 14.63
CA VAL A 293 1.40 19.26 13.94
C VAL A 293 0.45 19.67 12.81
N LEU A 294 -0.51 20.57 13.08
CA LEU A 294 -1.46 21.05 12.07
C LEU A 294 -0.76 21.80 10.93
N LEU A 295 0.21 22.63 11.24
CA LEU A 295 1.02 23.34 10.23
C LEU A 295 1.84 22.37 9.38
N SER A 296 2.44 21.34 9.99
CA SER A 296 3.19 20.30 9.27
C SER A 296 2.29 19.49 8.34
N LEU A 297 1.10 19.09 8.80
CA LEU A 297 0.13 18.40 7.96
C LEU A 297 -0.37 19.28 6.80
N GLY A 298 -0.66 20.55 7.08
CA GLY A 298 -1.05 21.53 6.05
C GLY A 298 0.07 21.77 5.03
N TRP A 299 1.33 21.89 5.50
CA TRP A 299 2.50 22.02 4.63
C TRP A 299 2.72 20.76 3.79
N MET A 300 2.55 19.57 4.36
CA MET A 300 2.64 18.33 3.60
C MET A 300 1.63 18.32 2.43
N VAL A 301 0.36 18.63 2.70
CA VAL A 301 -0.69 18.66 1.67
C VAL A 301 -0.33 19.72 0.60
N TRP A 302 0.06 20.90 1.00
CA TRP A 302 0.48 21.98 0.08
C TRP A 302 1.70 21.57 -0.74
N GLY A 303 2.73 20.98 -0.10
CA GLY A 303 3.96 20.54 -0.77
C GLY A 303 3.71 19.43 -1.80
N VAL A 304 2.87 18.46 -1.48
CA VAL A 304 2.47 17.40 -2.43
C VAL A 304 1.71 18.01 -3.63
N MET A 305 0.77 18.94 -3.38
CA MET A 305 -0.06 19.50 -4.45
C MET A 305 0.68 20.51 -5.34
N THR A 306 1.63 21.26 -4.80
CA THR A 306 2.26 22.40 -5.52
C THR A 306 3.71 22.16 -5.90
N LEU A 307 4.44 21.39 -5.11
CA LEU A 307 5.87 21.15 -5.27
C LEU A 307 6.18 19.68 -5.64
N ASN A 308 5.14 18.83 -5.77
CA ASN A 308 5.26 17.39 -6.06
C ASN A 308 6.20 16.68 -5.07
N TYR A 309 6.04 16.96 -3.77
CA TYR A 309 6.81 16.29 -2.73
C TYR A 309 6.70 14.79 -2.84
N THR A 310 7.84 14.12 -2.75
CA THR A 310 7.97 12.66 -2.73
C THR A 310 8.16 12.16 -1.28
N LEU A 311 8.41 10.89 -1.08
CA LEU A 311 8.48 10.29 0.26
C LEU A 311 9.62 10.87 1.12
N ASP A 312 10.71 11.30 0.52
CA ASP A 312 11.87 11.86 1.20
C ASP A 312 11.61 13.26 1.76
N GLU A 313 10.94 14.16 1.02
CA GLU A 313 10.56 15.47 1.54
C GLU A 313 9.50 15.32 2.65
N ILE A 314 8.54 14.42 2.47
CA ILE A 314 7.52 14.13 3.48
C ILE A 314 8.18 13.59 4.75
N ALA A 315 9.09 12.62 4.65
CA ALA A 315 9.83 12.09 5.79
C ALA A 315 10.62 13.19 6.52
N SER A 316 11.31 14.06 5.75
CA SER A 316 12.08 15.17 6.30
C SER A 316 11.21 16.18 7.05
N LEU A 317 10.02 16.49 6.49
CA LEU A 317 9.05 17.37 7.14
C LEU A 317 8.56 16.79 8.47
N PHE A 318 8.22 15.50 8.51
CA PHE A 318 7.83 14.83 9.76
C PHE A 318 8.98 14.75 10.77
N PHE A 319 10.21 14.56 10.31
CA PHE A 319 11.37 14.59 11.20
C PHE A 319 11.55 15.97 11.84
N VAL A 320 11.44 17.05 11.06
CA VAL A 320 11.46 18.43 11.59
C VAL A 320 10.31 18.67 12.56
N MET A 321 9.11 18.20 12.24
CA MET A 321 7.96 18.23 13.15
C MET A 321 8.30 17.54 14.49
N ALA A 322 8.93 16.36 14.44
CA ALA A 322 9.31 15.62 15.64
C ALA A 322 10.35 16.40 16.49
N LEU A 323 11.35 16.99 15.86
CA LEU A 323 12.34 17.82 16.57
C LEU A 323 11.67 19.00 17.28
N ILE A 324 10.83 19.75 16.59
CA ILE A 324 10.14 20.91 17.15
C ILE A 324 9.20 20.49 18.27
N THR A 325 8.35 19.47 18.04
CA THR A 325 7.40 18.99 19.05
C THR A 325 8.11 18.36 20.25
N GLY A 326 9.21 17.65 20.03
CA GLY A 326 10.05 17.10 21.10
C GLY A 326 10.71 18.17 21.95
N LEU A 327 11.28 19.21 21.33
CA LEU A 327 11.87 20.35 22.03
C LEU A 327 10.81 21.12 22.83
N LEU A 328 9.66 21.42 22.23
CA LEU A 328 8.54 22.05 22.95
C LEU A 328 8.06 21.16 24.10
N GLY A 329 7.95 19.85 23.89
CA GLY A 329 7.59 18.87 24.93
C GLY A 329 8.56 18.91 26.12
N ALA A 330 9.86 19.00 25.85
CA ALA A 330 10.89 19.04 26.88
C ALA A 330 10.93 20.42 27.61
N VAL A 331 10.79 21.53 26.87
CA VAL A 331 10.80 22.89 27.45
C VAL A 331 9.58 23.11 28.34
N PHE A 332 8.39 22.69 27.91
CA PHE A 332 7.16 22.83 28.68
C PHE A 332 6.90 21.64 29.64
N HIS A 333 7.83 20.69 29.71
CA HIS A 333 7.73 19.47 30.55
C HIS A 333 6.40 18.73 30.34
N LEU A 334 5.93 18.66 29.09
CA LEU A 334 4.67 18.02 28.74
C LEU A 334 4.74 16.51 29.08
N ASP A 335 3.80 16.05 29.87
CA ASP A 335 3.78 14.68 30.39
C ASP A 335 5.11 14.23 31.06
N GLY A 336 5.80 15.20 31.72
CA GLY A 336 7.10 14.98 32.35
C GLY A 336 8.26 14.72 31.37
N MET A 337 8.09 15.08 30.11
CA MET A 337 9.10 14.89 29.04
C MET A 337 10.36 15.71 29.32
N ARG A 338 11.51 15.09 29.05
CA ARG A 338 12.85 15.71 29.14
C ARG A 338 13.58 15.50 27.82
N LEU A 339 14.63 16.29 27.55
CA LEU A 339 15.43 16.18 26.31
C LEU A 339 15.94 14.75 26.04
N ARG A 340 16.36 14.02 27.07
CA ARG A 340 16.82 12.62 26.97
C ARG A 340 15.74 11.63 26.53
N ASP A 341 14.46 12.03 26.62
CA ASP A 341 13.34 11.16 26.25
C ASP A 341 13.06 11.24 24.75
N ILE A 342 13.52 12.30 24.04
CA ILE A 342 13.30 12.47 22.60
C ILE A 342 13.89 11.33 21.78
N PRO A 343 15.19 10.96 21.90
CA PRO A 343 15.75 9.85 21.13
C PRO A 343 15.10 8.50 21.45
N ARG A 344 14.74 8.28 22.73
CA ARG A 344 14.08 7.05 23.15
C ARG A 344 12.68 6.92 22.56
N ALA A 345 11.93 8.02 22.55
CA ALA A 345 10.59 8.05 21.96
C ALA A 345 10.66 7.83 20.45
N PHE A 346 11.64 8.45 19.77
CA PHE A 346 11.89 8.24 18.34
C PHE A 346 12.21 6.77 18.05
N GLN A 347 13.15 6.19 18.80
CA GLN A 347 13.52 4.78 18.65
C GLN A 347 12.33 3.84 18.88
N SER A 348 11.51 4.09 19.90
CA SER A 348 10.32 3.28 20.17
C SER A 348 9.31 3.34 19.03
N GLY A 349 9.02 4.54 18.50
CA GLY A 349 8.07 4.70 17.40
C GLY A 349 8.59 4.08 16.09
N ALA A 350 9.89 4.21 15.80
CA ALA A 350 10.51 3.55 14.65
C ALA A 350 10.42 2.03 14.77
N SER A 351 10.61 1.48 15.98
CA SER A 351 10.53 0.02 16.24
C SER A 351 9.15 -0.57 15.93
N ASP A 352 8.08 0.20 16.09
CA ASP A 352 6.71 -0.25 15.78
C ASP A 352 6.52 -0.58 14.29
N LEU A 353 7.35 -0.02 13.40
CA LEU A 353 7.28 -0.23 11.94
C LEU A 353 8.37 -1.15 11.37
N VAL A 354 9.30 -1.64 12.21
CA VAL A 354 10.38 -2.56 11.75
C VAL A 354 9.81 -3.80 11.09
N GLY A 355 8.72 -4.37 11.61
CA GLY A 355 8.05 -5.53 11.01
C GLY A 355 7.61 -5.28 9.56
N ALA A 356 7.04 -4.10 9.28
CA ALA A 356 6.64 -3.73 7.92
C ALA A 356 7.85 -3.54 7.00
N VAL A 357 8.93 -2.94 7.49
CA VAL A 357 10.19 -2.79 6.74
C VAL A 357 10.77 -4.15 6.35
N LEU A 358 10.77 -5.12 7.26
CA LEU A 358 11.22 -6.48 6.97
C LEU A 358 10.34 -7.16 5.92
N VAL A 359 9.02 -7.03 6.02
CA VAL A 359 8.07 -7.54 5.01
C VAL A 359 8.38 -6.98 3.62
N MET A 360 8.64 -5.68 3.52
CA MET A 360 8.99 -5.03 2.24
C MET A 360 10.32 -5.56 1.68
N GLY A 361 11.34 -5.70 2.54
CA GLY A 361 12.62 -6.29 2.15
C GLY A 361 12.45 -7.72 1.63
N MET A 362 11.65 -8.54 2.33
CA MET A 362 11.34 -9.91 1.89
C MET A 362 10.61 -9.93 0.54
N ALA A 363 9.61 -9.07 0.35
CA ALA A 363 8.87 -9.00 -0.91
C ALA A 363 9.76 -8.56 -2.08
N GLN A 364 10.59 -7.54 -1.88
CA GLN A 364 11.55 -7.09 -2.92
C GLN A 364 12.61 -8.15 -3.21
N GLY A 365 13.08 -8.86 -2.19
CA GLY A 365 14.04 -9.96 -2.37
C GLY A 365 13.46 -11.11 -3.20
N MET A 366 12.17 -11.40 -3.05
CA MET A 366 11.47 -12.37 -3.90
C MET A 366 11.44 -11.93 -5.38
N VAL A 367 11.24 -10.65 -5.65
CA VAL A 367 11.32 -10.08 -7.01
C VAL A 367 12.73 -10.27 -7.60
N LEU A 368 13.76 -9.95 -6.81
CA LEU A 368 15.17 -10.11 -7.23
C LEU A 368 15.53 -11.57 -7.50
N LEU A 369 15.03 -12.49 -6.69
CA LEU A 369 15.21 -13.93 -6.87
C LEU A 369 14.67 -14.42 -8.23
N MET A 370 13.60 -13.80 -8.72
CA MET A 370 13.00 -14.09 -10.02
C MET A 370 13.66 -13.33 -11.20
N GLY A 371 14.75 -12.61 -10.96
CA GLY A 371 15.52 -11.87 -11.97
C GLY A 371 15.17 -10.38 -12.09
N GLY A 372 14.31 -9.87 -11.19
CA GLY A 372 13.91 -8.46 -11.16
C GLY A 372 12.86 -8.08 -12.21
N ILE A 373 12.46 -6.81 -12.20
CA ILE A 373 11.41 -6.25 -13.07
C ILE A 373 11.92 -5.62 -14.37
N ASN A 374 13.25 -5.64 -14.62
CA ASN A 374 13.79 -5.02 -15.83
C ASN A 374 13.46 -5.89 -17.07
N PRO A 375 12.71 -5.38 -18.05
CA PRO A 375 12.32 -6.15 -19.22
C PRO A 375 13.48 -6.57 -20.11
N THR A 376 14.61 -5.83 -20.13
CA THR A 376 15.77 -6.15 -20.95
C THR A 376 16.71 -7.17 -20.32
N SER A 377 16.57 -7.40 -19.02
CA SER A 377 17.35 -8.40 -18.29
C SER A 377 16.64 -9.75 -18.32
N PRO A 378 17.38 -10.85 -18.50
CA PRO A 378 16.78 -12.19 -18.42
C PRO A 378 16.11 -12.42 -17.06
N SER A 379 14.81 -12.71 -17.05
CA SER A 379 14.07 -12.97 -15.81
C SER A 379 12.93 -13.97 -15.99
N VAL A 380 12.56 -14.64 -14.90
CA VAL A 380 11.38 -15.49 -14.82
C VAL A 380 10.11 -14.67 -15.00
N LEU A 381 10.08 -13.44 -14.43
CA LEU A 381 8.92 -12.55 -14.52
C LEU A 381 8.60 -12.16 -15.96
N ASN A 382 9.60 -11.90 -16.80
CA ASN A 382 9.41 -11.61 -18.23
C ASN A 382 8.80 -12.81 -18.97
N THR A 383 9.23 -14.03 -18.63
CA THR A 383 8.66 -15.24 -19.24
C THR A 383 7.21 -15.48 -18.81
N LEU A 384 6.90 -15.29 -17.54
CA LEU A 384 5.52 -15.39 -17.04
C LEU A 384 4.62 -14.35 -17.69
N LEU A 385 5.10 -13.13 -17.87
CA LEU A 385 4.39 -12.06 -18.56
C LEU A 385 4.13 -12.42 -20.03
N HIS A 386 5.13 -12.96 -20.73
CA HIS A 386 4.99 -13.43 -22.11
C HIS A 386 3.97 -14.59 -22.23
N TRP A 387 3.99 -15.53 -21.30
CA TRP A 387 2.99 -16.61 -21.31
C TRP A 387 1.58 -16.08 -21.06
N ALA A 388 1.41 -15.12 -20.18
CA ALA A 388 0.12 -14.47 -19.96
C ALA A 388 -0.35 -13.72 -21.21
N GLU A 389 0.53 -12.94 -21.84
CA GLU A 389 0.26 -12.25 -23.12
C GLU A 389 -0.24 -13.22 -24.18
N ARG A 390 0.50 -14.29 -24.41
CA ARG A 390 0.15 -15.32 -25.41
C ARG A 390 -1.18 -16.01 -25.10
N ALA A 391 -1.41 -16.33 -23.82
CA ALA A 391 -2.69 -16.94 -23.42
C ALA A 391 -3.87 -15.98 -23.61
N PHE A 392 -3.68 -14.70 -23.36
CA PHE A 392 -4.76 -13.71 -23.49
C PHE A 392 -5.00 -13.30 -24.95
N SER A 393 -3.99 -13.31 -25.81
CA SER A 393 -4.10 -12.95 -27.23
C SER A 393 -5.05 -13.84 -28.04
N GLU A 394 -5.30 -15.08 -27.55
CA GLU A 394 -6.20 -16.05 -28.20
C GLU A 394 -7.66 -15.93 -27.72
N LEU A 395 -7.94 -15.02 -26.76
CA LEU A 395 -9.24 -14.92 -26.10
C LEU A 395 -10.09 -13.75 -26.65
N PRO A 396 -11.42 -13.82 -26.53
CA PRO A 396 -12.27 -12.66 -26.80
C PRO A 396 -11.87 -11.46 -25.94
N GLY A 397 -11.87 -10.25 -26.52
CA GLY A 397 -11.36 -9.03 -25.86
C GLY A 397 -11.96 -8.76 -24.47
N LEU A 398 -13.26 -9.03 -24.26
CA LEU A 398 -13.89 -8.85 -22.93
C LEU A 398 -13.32 -9.80 -21.87
N LEU A 399 -13.10 -11.07 -22.24
CA LEU A 399 -12.53 -12.07 -21.34
C LEU A 399 -11.05 -11.75 -21.06
N ALA A 400 -10.32 -11.33 -22.09
CA ALA A 400 -8.93 -10.90 -21.96
C ALA A 400 -8.80 -9.67 -21.04
N ALA A 401 -9.68 -8.67 -21.16
CA ALA A 401 -9.71 -7.51 -20.28
C ALA A 401 -9.92 -7.92 -18.80
N TRP A 402 -10.85 -8.83 -18.54
CA TRP A 402 -11.07 -9.37 -17.20
C TRP A 402 -9.86 -10.14 -16.69
N LEU A 403 -9.25 -10.99 -17.52
CA LEU A 403 -8.05 -11.74 -17.15
C LEU A 403 -6.84 -10.83 -16.93
N MET A 404 -6.70 -9.72 -17.67
CA MET A 404 -5.70 -8.69 -17.35
C MET A 404 -5.87 -8.17 -15.93
N TYR A 405 -7.10 -7.88 -15.50
CA TYR A 405 -7.37 -7.45 -14.12
C TYR A 405 -6.97 -8.53 -13.09
N VAL A 406 -7.39 -9.77 -13.30
CA VAL A 406 -7.05 -10.90 -12.41
C VAL A 406 -5.54 -11.13 -12.37
N PHE A 407 -4.88 -11.04 -13.52
CA PHE A 407 -3.43 -11.17 -13.62
C PHE A 407 -2.70 -10.06 -12.85
N GLN A 408 -3.12 -8.79 -13.02
CA GLN A 408 -2.56 -7.66 -12.27
C GLN A 408 -2.73 -7.84 -10.76
N TYR A 409 -3.89 -8.36 -10.32
CA TYR A 409 -4.16 -8.69 -8.93
C TYR A 409 -3.18 -9.76 -8.41
N GLY A 410 -2.90 -10.78 -9.22
CA GLY A 410 -1.94 -11.85 -8.89
C GLY A 410 -0.49 -11.38 -8.91
N VAL A 411 -0.09 -10.56 -9.89
CA VAL A 411 1.28 -10.02 -9.98
C VAL A 411 1.63 -9.21 -8.75
N ASN A 412 0.68 -8.48 -8.18
CA ASN A 412 0.93 -7.66 -7.00
C ASN A 412 1.35 -8.49 -5.75
N VAL A 413 1.00 -9.77 -5.68
CA VAL A 413 1.50 -10.66 -4.60
C VAL A 413 3.03 -10.76 -4.64
N VAL A 414 3.61 -10.76 -5.84
CA VAL A 414 5.05 -10.88 -6.06
C VAL A 414 5.71 -9.51 -6.14
N VAL A 415 5.08 -8.56 -6.83
CA VAL A 415 5.59 -7.19 -7.06
C VAL A 415 4.65 -6.19 -6.39
N PRO A 416 4.76 -5.97 -5.06
CA PRO A 416 3.83 -5.13 -4.32
C PRO A 416 4.08 -3.62 -4.50
N SER A 417 4.92 -3.22 -5.42
CA SER A 417 5.16 -1.83 -5.81
C SER A 417 4.31 -1.50 -7.04
N GLU A 418 3.34 -0.62 -6.92
CA GLU A 418 2.47 -0.23 -8.04
C GLU A 418 3.26 0.34 -9.23
N VAL A 419 4.26 1.20 -8.97
CA VAL A 419 5.13 1.75 -10.03
C VAL A 419 5.98 0.63 -10.66
N GLY A 420 6.54 -0.28 -9.85
CA GLY A 420 7.30 -1.44 -10.32
C GLY A 420 6.44 -2.40 -11.12
N GLN A 421 5.19 -2.64 -10.70
CA GLN A 421 4.23 -3.45 -11.44
C GLN A 421 3.85 -2.80 -12.77
N ALA A 422 3.63 -1.48 -12.82
CA ALA A 422 3.39 -0.75 -14.08
C ALA A 422 4.57 -0.91 -15.04
N ALA A 423 5.79 -0.73 -14.55
CA ALA A 423 7.01 -0.88 -15.37
C ALA A 423 7.19 -2.30 -15.92
N LEU A 424 6.79 -3.32 -15.18
CA LEU A 424 6.84 -4.71 -15.61
C LEU A 424 5.74 -5.05 -16.61
N THR A 425 4.47 -4.71 -16.31
CA THR A 425 3.32 -5.29 -17.00
C THR A 425 2.77 -4.42 -18.14
N MET A 426 2.77 -3.08 -17.97
CA MET A 426 2.15 -2.18 -18.94
C MET A 426 2.82 -2.17 -20.33
N PRO A 427 4.16 -2.36 -20.45
CA PRO A 427 4.80 -2.46 -21.75
C PRO A 427 4.25 -3.58 -22.66
N VAL A 428 3.68 -4.61 -22.05
CA VAL A 428 3.10 -5.77 -22.75
C VAL A 428 1.58 -5.69 -22.80
N MET A 429 0.94 -5.33 -21.69
CA MET A 429 -0.53 -5.33 -21.59
C MET A 429 -1.19 -4.22 -22.44
N ALA A 430 -0.54 -3.06 -22.61
CA ALA A 430 -1.09 -1.99 -23.42
C ALA A 430 -1.11 -2.32 -24.92
N PRO A 431 -0.01 -2.81 -25.54
CA PRO A 431 -0.06 -3.29 -26.93
C PRO A 431 -0.96 -4.52 -27.13
N LEU A 432 -1.04 -5.41 -26.14
CA LEU A 432 -1.97 -6.54 -26.19
C LEU A 432 -3.42 -6.07 -26.26
N ALA A 433 -3.79 -5.01 -25.54
CA ALA A 433 -5.12 -4.42 -25.61
C ALA A 433 -5.45 -3.97 -27.04
N ASP A 434 -4.50 -3.29 -27.74
CA ASP A 434 -4.67 -2.89 -29.15
C ASP A 434 -4.93 -4.10 -30.05
N GLY A 435 -4.14 -5.17 -29.88
CA GLY A 435 -4.28 -6.41 -30.66
C GLY A 435 -5.63 -7.10 -30.47
N LEU A 436 -6.26 -6.90 -29.31
CA LEU A 436 -7.57 -7.45 -28.97
C LEU A 436 -8.74 -6.51 -29.32
N GLY A 437 -8.47 -5.35 -29.90
CA GLY A 437 -9.48 -4.34 -30.22
C GLY A 437 -10.10 -3.65 -29.01
N ILE A 438 -9.43 -3.67 -27.87
CA ILE A 438 -9.82 -2.93 -26.66
C ILE A 438 -8.87 -1.76 -26.44
N SER A 439 -9.36 -0.68 -25.80
CA SER A 439 -8.52 0.50 -25.59
C SER A 439 -7.41 0.25 -24.54
N ARG A 440 -6.29 0.94 -24.70
CA ARG A 440 -5.20 0.94 -23.69
C ARG A 440 -5.66 1.48 -22.33
N GLN A 441 -6.69 2.35 -22.30
CA GLN A 441 -7.28 2.82 -21.05
C GLN A 441 -7.91 1.69 -20.24
N VAL A 442 -8.48 0.67 -20.89
CA VAL A 442 -9.00 -0.53 -20.19
C VAL A 442 -7.87 -1.33 -19.57
N ALA A 443 -6.72 -1.49 -20.27
CA ALA A 443 -5.55 -2.15 -19.71
C ALA A 443 -4.98 -1.37 -18.49
N VAL A 444 -4.93 -0.03 -18.57
CA VAL A 444 -4.53 0.83 -17.44
C VAL A 444 -5.52 0.74 -16.28
N LEU A 445 -6.83 0.69 -16.56
CA LEU A 445 -7.84 0.51 -15.52
C LEU A 445 -7.74 -0.86 -14.85
N ALA A 446 -7.52 -1.92 -15.64
CA ALA A 446 -7.29 -3.28 -15.11
C ALA A 446 -6.04 -3.33 -14.21
N PHE A 447 -4.95 -2.67 -14.62
CA PHE A 447 -3.75 -2.52 -13.80
C PHE A 447 -4.06 -1.77 -12.50
N GLN A 448 -4.68 -0.61 -12.58
CA GLN A 448 -4.93 0.25 -11.42
C GLN A 448 -5.84 -0.42 -10.39
N LEU A 449 -6.98 -0.99 -10.82
CA LEU A 449 -7.90 -1.71 -9.94
C LEU A 449 -7.25 -2.98 -9.38
N GLY A 450 -6.54 -3.75 -10.23
CA GLY A 450 -5.90 -5.00 -9.83
C GLY A 450 -4.75 -4.77 -8.85
N GLY A 451 -3.85 -3.85 -9.14
CA GLY A 451 -2.72 -3.51 -8.28
C GLY A 451 -3.19 -2.97 -6.93
N SER A 452 -3.92 -1.85 -6.93
CA SER A 452 -4.26 -1.15 -5.68
C SER A 452 -5.20 -1.95 -4.77
N LEU A 453 -6.25 -2.61 -5.31
CA LEU A 453 -7.19 -3.36 -4.47
C LEU A 453 -6.60 -4.66 -3.91
N SER A 454 -5.59 -5.23 -4.55
CA SER A 454 -4.90 -6.41 -4.03
C SER A 454 -4.16 -6.12 -2.72
N HIS A 455 -3.72 -4.87 -2.49
CA HIS A 455 -3.10 -4.47 -1.23
C HIS A 455 -4.01 -4.65 -0.01
N LEU A 456 -5.34 -4.70 -0.19
CA LEU A 456 -6.27 -5.03 0.89
C LEU A 456 -6.11 -6.47 1.41
N LEU A 457 -5.55 -7.35 0.59
CA LEU A 457 -5.43 -8.78 0.85
C LEU A 457 -3.99 -9.22 1.08
N VAL A 458 -3.04 -8.76 0.25
CA VAL A 458 -1.73 -9.40 0.15
C VAL A 458 -0.82 -9.09 1.34
N PRO A 459 -0.25 -10.11 2.00
CA PRO A 459 0.63 -9.93 3.16
C PRO A 459 2.00 -9.34 2.79
N THR A 460 2.34 -9.26 1.50
CA THR A 460 3.55 -8.64 0.97
C THR A 460 3.44 -7.11 0.90
N SER A 461 2.23 -6.55 1.10
CA SER A 461 2.02 -5.11 1.15
C SER A 461 2.61 -4.50 2.42
N GLY A 462 3.73 -3.78 2.29
CA GLY A 462 4.37 -3.07 3.40
C GLY A 462 3.44 -2.05 4.05
N CYS A 463 2.61 -1.36 3.26
CA CYS A 463 1.62 -0.40 3.76
C CYS A 463 0.55 -1.07 4.62
N LEU A 464 -0.03 -2.20 4.16
CA LEU A 464 -1.00 -2.97 4.95
C LEU A 464 -0.38 -3.41 6.27
N ILE A 465 0.77 -4.06 6.21
CA ILE A 465 1.45 -4.56 7.43
C ILE A 465 1.88 -3.41 8.33
N GLY A 466 2.30 -2.28 7.78
CA GLY A 466 2.62 -1.06 8.53
C GLY A 466 1.42 -0.54 9.32
N VAL A 467 0.27 -0.38 8.66
CA VAL A 467 -0.96 0.08 9.33
C VAL A 467 -1.49 -0.95 10.34
N LEU A 468 -1.44 -2.25 10.01
CA LEU A 468 -1.82 -3.32 10.92
C LEU A 468 -0.91 -3.38 12.16
N SER A 469 0.40 -3.12 12.00
CA SER A 469 1.35 -3.03 13.12
C SER A 469 0.99 -1.87 14.06
N ILE A 470 0.65 -0.70 13.52
CA ILE A 470 0.18 0.46 14.28
C ILE A 470 -1.12 0.12 15.03
N ALA A 471 -2.05 -0.53 14.34
CA ALA A 471 -3.34 -0.99 14.87
C ALA A 471 -3.20 -2.14 15.87
N ARG A 472 -2.04 -2.83 15.90
CA ARG A 472 -1.81 -4.06 16.66
C ARG A 472 -2.81 -5.17 16.30
N VAL A 473 -3.14 -5.23 15.02
CA VAL A 473 -4.03 -6.22 14.42
C VAL A 473 -3.20 -7.24 13.66
N GLU A 474 -3.41 -8.51 13.91
CA GLU A 474 -2.77 -9.56 13.12
C GLU A 474 -3.39 -9.59 11.71
N TRP A 475 -2.57 -9.84 10.69
CA TRP A 475 -3.06 -9.96 9.31
C TRP A 475 -4.18 -11.01 9.18
N GLY A 476 -4.09 -12.08 9.96
CA GLY A 476 -5.12 -13.12 9.98
C GLY A 476 -6.47 -12.65 10.50
N ASP A 477 -6.49 -11.81 11.51
CA ASP A 477 -7.73 -11.24 12.06
C ASP A 477 -8.32 -10.20 11.12
N TRP A 478 -7.47 -9.39 10.46
CA TRP A 478 -7.86 -8.50 9.38
C TRP A 478 -8.56 -9.28 8.27
N LEU A 479 -7.91 -10.31 7.72
CA LEU A 479 -8.48 -11.12 6.65
C LEU A 479 -9.78 -11.80 7.07
N ARG A 480 -9.82 -12.40 8.26
CA ARG A 480 -11.02 -13.08 8.79
C ARG A 480 -12.19 -12.12 8.92
N SER A 481 -11.96 -10.88 9.34
CA SER A 481 -13.01 -9.88 9.48
C SER A 481 -13.45 -9.29 8.15
N GLN A 482 -12.53 -9.12 7.18
CA GLN A 482 -12.77 -8.32 5.98
C GLN A 482 -12.88 -9.12 4.66
N TRP A 483 -12.66 -10.45 4.65
CA TRP A 483 -12.61 -11.24 3.42
C TRP A 483 -13.86 -11.08 2.53
N LYS A 484 -15.06 -10.93 3.15
CA LYS A 484 -16.32 -10.73 2.40
C LYS A 484 -16.34 -9.38 1.70
N ALA A 485 -15.90 -8.32 2.38
CA ALA A 485 -15.81 -6.99 1.79
C ALA A 485 -14.79 -6.96 0.66
N ILE A 486 -13.62 -7.58 0.86
CA ILE A 486 -12.57 -7.71 -0.16
C ILE A 486 -13.10 -8.48 -1.37
N ALA A 487 -13.81 -9.60 -1.17
CA ALA A 487 -14.41 -10.37 -2.26
C ALA A 487 -15.48 -9.57 -3.03
N ILE A 488 -16.31 -8.80 -2.34
CA ILE A 488 -17.31 -7.93 -2.99
C ILE A 488 -16.61 -6.87 -3.85
N VAL A 489 -15.59 -6.20 -3.30
CA VAL A 489 -14.81 -5.19 -4.02
C VAL A 489 -14.13 -5.81 -5.24
N PHE A 490 -13.56 -7.02 -5.12
CA PHE A 490 -12.97 -7.75 -6.24
C PHE A 490 -13.98 -8.00 -7.37
N VAL A 491 -15.20 -8.44 -7.04
CA VAL A 491 -16.27 -8.68 -8.01
C VAL A 491 -16.73 -7.37 -8.66
N LEU A 492 -16.89 -6.31 -7.89
CA LEU A 492 -17.28 -5.00 -8.42
C LEU A 492 -16.23 -4.41 -9.36
N ALA A 493 -14.95 -4.55 -9.02
CA ALA A 493 -13.85 -4.13 -9.88
C ALA A 493 -13.78 -4.99 -11.16
N SER A 494 -14.01 -6.30 -11.06
CA SER A 494 -14.15 -7.19 -12.23
C SER A 494 -15.27 -6.70 -13.17
N ALA A 495 -16.44 -6.40 -12.62
CA ALA A 495 -17.56 -5.87 -13.39
C ALA A 495 -17.25 -4.51 -14.01
N ALA A 496 -16.53 -3.63 -13.30
CA ALA A 496 -16.12 -2.32 -13.81
C ALA A 496 -15.17 -2.42 -15.00
N VAL A 497 -14.19 -3.33 -14.97
CA VAL A 497 -13.27 -3.56 -16.10
C VAL A 497 -14.01 -4.10 -17.32
N VAL A 498 -14.90 -5.08 -17.15
CA VAL A 498 -15.71 -5.62 -18.22
C VAL A 498 -16.64 -4.55 -18.80
N ALA A 499 -17.32 -3.77 -17.96
CA ALA A 499 -18.17 -2.66 -18.38
C ALA A 499 -17.36 -1.60 -19.16
N ALA A 500 -16.17 -1.23 -18.70
CA ALA A 500 -15.28 -0.30 -19.38
C ALA A 500 -14.89 -0.82 -20.79
N ALA A 501 -14.61 -2.10 -20.93
CA ALA A 501 -14.33 -2.71 -22.22
C ALA A 501 -15.57 -2.72 -23.15
N CYS A 502 -16.78 -2.97 -22.60
CA CYS A 502 -18.04 -2.95 -23.38
C CYS A 502 -18.39 -1.57 -23.91
N ILE A 503 -18.14 -0.50 -23.12
CA ILE A 503 -18.49 0.88 -23.53
C ILE A 503 -17.39 1.55 -24.38
N GLY A 504 -16.29 0.84 -24.69
CA GLY A 504 -15.17 1.42 -25.43
C GLY A 504 -14.50 2.56 -24.67
N TYR A 505 -14.26 2.40 -23.37
CA TYR A 505 -13.65 3.40 -22.51
C TYR A 505 -12.30 3.89 -23.05
N THR A 506 -12.18 5.21 -23.30
CA THR A 506 -11.00 5.88 -23.87
C THR A 506 -10.54 7.04 -23.00
#